data_f2ad4a9a350d2fd12e91aafe710621c6
#
_entry.id   f2ad4a9a350d2fd12e91aafe710621c6
#
_cell.length_a   1.000
_cell.length_b   1.000
_cell.length_c   1.000
_cell.angle_alpha   90.00
_cell.angle_beta   90.00
_cell.angle_gamma   90.00
#
_symmetry.space_group_name_H-M   'P 1'
#
loop_
_entity.id
_entity.type
_entity.pdbx_description
1 polymer ?
#
loop_
_entity_poly.entity_id
_entity_poly.type
_entity_poly.pdbx_seq_one_letter_code
_entity_poly.pdbx_strand_id
1 'polypeptide(L)'
;MSEPVENDGGTPQMKAIAIVCGALAFAAGSAMSPGFDGYDPAAFPNSIENLPLTPAGYAFSIWGVIFIALILNAFFGLIKRDTDAGWDATRWPLFVTQAIGAAWIGIATVSPVMATITIWIMLAGSLLALRAGLRTPEVWWMHVPLALLAGWLTAASWVALTTTVVGFTAISPALGSWLGLAGALATALAFQRALPQPAYGLAVVWALVGVMVSNLSGNLPFLIATGAGAVVVAGMTLASLRRA
;
A
#
# COMPACT_ATOMS: atom_id res chain seq x y z
N MET A 1 -13.04 4.17 50.68
CA MET A 1 -11.68 4.34 50.19
C MET A 1 -11.77 3.98 48.71
N SER A 2 -12.02 4.98 47.86
CA SER A 2 -12.09 4.82 46.39
C SER A 2 -10.67 4.75 45.89
N GLU A 3 -10.29 3.64 45.21
CA GLU A 3 -9.02 3.55 44.51
C GLU A 3 -8.92 4.67 43.46
N PRO A 4 -7.73 5.27 43.29
CA PRO A 4 -7.54 6.23 42.22
C PRO A 4 -7.70 5.50 40.89
N VAL A 5 -8.58 5.99 40.04
CA VAL A 5 -8.66 5.58 38.65
C VAL A 5 -7.29 5.91 38.03
N GLU A 6 -6.51 4.88 37.79
CA GLU A 6 -5.23 4.96 37.11
C GLU A 6 -5.49 5.58 35.73
N ASN A 7 -4.93 6.77 35.56
CA ASN A 7 -5.17 7.57 34.37
C ASN A 7 -4.38 6.96 33.21
N ASP A 8 -4.99 6.01 32.49
CA ASP A 8 -4.39 5.24 31.38
C ASP A 8 -4.16 6.11 30.10
N GLY A 9 -4.19 7.44 30.28
CA GLY A 9 -3.97 8.39 29.18
C GLY A 9 -2.56 8.38 28.60
N GLY A 10 -1.58 7.81 29.32
CA GLY A 10 -0.19 7.71 28.84
C GLY A 10 -0.01 6.76 27.65
N THR A 11 -0.70 5.62 27.66
CA THR A 11 -0.53 4.60 26.62
C THR A 11 -1.06 5.02 25.25
N PRO A 12 -2.25 5.60 25.08
CA PRO A 12 -2.74 6.10 23.80
C PRO A 12 -1.86 7.21 23.22
N GLN A 13 -1.42 8.17 24.07
CA GLN A 13 -0.55 9.26 23.62
C GLN A 13 0.81 8.76 23.16
N MET A 14 1.40 7.79 23.85
CA MET A 14 2.67 7.16 23.42
C MET A 14 2.52 6.47 22.07
N LYS A 15 1.41 5.80 21.80
CA LYS A 15 1.12 5.21 20.48
C LYS A 15 0.98 6.31 19.42
N ALA A 16 0.36 7.45 19.72
CA ALA A 16 0.28 8.57 18.78
C ALA A 16 1.68 9.12 18.42
N ILE A 17 2.57 9.24 19.41
CA ILE A 17 3.98 9.62 19.17
C ILE A 17 4.67 8.56 18.31
N ALA A 18 4.47 7.27 18.59
CA ALA A 18 5.04 6.18 17.79
C ALA A 18 4.60 6.23 16.31
N ILE A 19 3.34 6.61 16.03
CA ILE A 19 2.84 6.79 14.65
C ILE A 19 3.54 7.95 13.96
N VAL A 20 3.81 9.07 14.64
CA VAL A 20 4.59 10.18 14.06
C VAL A 20 6.01 9.71 13.72
N CYS A 21 6.68 9.06 14.67
CA CYS A 21 8.02 8.51 14.43
C CYS A 21 8.02 7.49 13.27
N GLY A 22 7.02 6.62 13.24
CA GLY A 22 6.86 5.62 12.16
C GLY A 22 6.65 6.25 10.79
N ALA A 23 5.78 7.26 10.67
CA ALA A 23 5.52 7.97 9.42
C ALA A 23 6.77 8.69 8.90
N LEU A 24 7.51 9.37 9.80
CA LEU A 24 8.76 10.04 9.44
C LEU A 24 9.85 9.03 9.06
N ALA A 25 9.98 7.93 9.81
CA ALA A 25 10.96 6.87 9.52
C ALA A 25 10.66 6.19 8.18
N PHE A 26 9.37 5.95 7.85
CA PHE A 26 8.98 5.35 6.58
C PHE A 26 9.34 6.27 5.40
N ALA A 27 9.02 7.55 5.50
CA ALA A 27 9.39 8.53 4.48
C ALA A 27 10.92 8.69 4.35
N ALA A 28 11.63 8.77 5.47
CA ALA A 28 13.10 8.90 5.49
C ALA A 28 13.79 7.65 4.95
N GLY A 29 13.35 6.44 5.34
CA GLY A 29 13.91 5.18 4.85
C GLY A 29 13.83 5.05 3.33
N SER A 30 12.72 5.50 2.75
CA SER A 30 12.55 5.54 1.29
C SER A 30 13.41 6.62 0.63
N ALA A 31 13.54 7.81 1.24
CA ALA A 31 14.30 8.92 0.67
C ALA A 31 15.83 8.74 0.80
N MET A 32 16.29 8.05 1.84
CA MET A 32 17.72 7.80 2.08
C MET A 32 18.26 6.59 1.32
N SER A 33 17.40 5.73 0.81
CA SER A 33 17.82 4.62 -0.04
C SER A 33 18.12 5.15 -1.44
N PRO A 34 19.29 4.84 -2.04
CA PRO A 34 19.53 5.12 -3.45
C PRO A 34 18.38 4.50 -4.23
N GLY A 35 17.81 5.25 -5.18
CA GLY A 35 16.54 4.94 -5.82
C GLY A 35 16.37 3.44 -6.08
N PHE A 36 15.31 2.87 -5.52
CA PHE A 36 14.99 1.47 -5.76
C PHE A 36 14.37 1.35 -7.16
N ASP A 37 15.17 0.98 -8.13
CA ASP A 37 14.78 0.77 -9.53
C ASP A 37 14.23 -0.65 -9.77
N GLY A 38 13.93 -1.39 -8.72
CA GLY A 38 13.49 -2.78 -8.78
C GLY A 38 14.47 -3.73 -8.08
N TYR A 39 14.15 -5.01 -8.08
CA TYR A 39 15.04 -6.04 -7.55
C TYR A 39 16.26 -6.23 -8.45
N ASP A 40 17.40 -6.56 -7.86
CA ASP A 40 18.59 -6.99 -8.61
C ASP A 40 18.25 -8.29 -9.37
N PRO A 41 18.35 -8.31 -10.72
CA PRO A 41 18.12 -9.52 -11.50
C PRO A 41 19.01 -10.69 -11.08
N ALA A 42 20.23 -10.42 -10.59
CA ALA A 42 21.16 -11.44 -10.11
C ALA A 42 20.68 -12.16 -8.82
N ALA A 43 19.70 -11.59 -8.11
CA ALA A 43 19.11 -12.25 -6.94
C ALA A 43 18.14 -13.40 -7.29
N PHE A 44 17.88 -13.64 -8.59
CA PHE A 44 16.94 -14.65 -9.05
C PHE A 44 17.59 -15.69 -9.94
N PRO A 45 17.22 -16.99 -9.82
CA PRO A 45 17.67 -18.02 -10.71
C PRO A 45 17.10 -17.90 -12.13
N ASN A 46 15.92 -17.27 -12.31
CA ASN A 46 15.31 -17.04 -13.61
C ASN A 46 15.23 -15.54 -13.92
N SER A 47 15.23 -15.19 -15.22
CA SER A 47 15.09 -13.79 -15.62
C SER A 47 13.73 -13.22 -15.21
N ILE A 48 13.77 -12.05 -14.59
CA ILE A 48 12.62 -11.23 -14.23
C ILE A 48 12.47 -10.00 -15.12
N GLU A 49 13.27 -9.92 -16.17
CA GLU A 49 13.22 -8.80 -17.12
C GLU A 49 11.91 -8.80 -17.91
N ASN A 50 11.43 -7.61 -18.22
CA ASN A 50 10.25 -7.39 -19.05
C ASN A 50 8.98 -8.08 -18.53
N LEU A 51 8.77 -8.13 -17.21
CA LEU A 51 7.49 -8.57 -16.62
C LEU A 51 6.38 -7.58 -16.99
N PRO A 52 5.35 -7.99 -17.75
CA PRO A 52 4.26 -7.10 -18.17
C PRO A 52 3.53 -6.41 -17.01
N LEU A 53 3.48 -7.03 -15.83
CA LEU A 53 2.82 -6.46 -14.65
C LEU A 53 3.64 -5.36 -13.97
N THR A 54 4.91 -5.15 -14.33
CA THR A 54 5.74 -4.10 -13.71
C THR A 54 5.28 -2.72 -14.20
N PRO A 55 4.90 -1.79 -13.31
CA PRO A 55 4.50 -0.45 -13.71
C PRO A 55 5.70 0.38 -14.17
N ALA A 56 5.46 1.37 -15.02
CA ALA A 56 6.47 2.35 -15.42
C ALA A 56 7.00 3.13 -14.20
N GLY A 57 8.29 3.49 -14.21
CA GLY A 57 8.99 4.08 -13.05
C GLY A 57 8.32 5.32 -12.47
N TYR A 58 7.70 6.18 -13.29
CA TYR A 58 6.99 7.35 -12.79
C TYR A 58 5.84 7.03 -11.83
N ALA A 59 5.24 5.83 -11.93
CA ALA A 59 4.14 5.42 -11.07
C ALA A 59 4.53 5.40 -9.58
N PHE A 60 5.81 5.20 -9.27
CA PHE A 60 6.34 5.24 -7.91
C PHE A 60 6.31 6.64 -7.27
N SER A 61 6.09 7.71 -8.06
CA SER A 61 5.91 9.07 -7.52
C SER A 61 4.72 9.20 -6.56
N ILE A 62 3.76 8.29 -6.61
CA ILE A 62 2.64 8.22 -5.66
C ILE A 62 3.12 8.11 -4.20
N TRP A 63 4.31 7.56 -3.95
CA TRP A 63 4.88 7.49 -2.61
C TRP A 63 5.04 8.86 -1.97
N GLY A 64 5.39 9.90 -2.75
CA GLY A 64 5.46 11.27 -2.24
C GLY A 64 4.13 11.74 -1.67
N VAL A 65 3.03 11.47 -2.38
CA VAL A 65 1.67 11.81 -1.92
C VAL A 65 1.29 10.99 -0.68
N ILE A 66 1.58 9.68 -0.68
CA ILE A 66 1.29 8.79 0.45
C ILE A 66 2.07 9.24 1.69
N PHE A 67 3.37 9.54 1.59
CA PHE A 67 4.16 9.98 2.73
C PHE A 67 3.67 11.29 3.33
N ILE A 68 3.37 12.29 2.48
CA ILE A 68 2.78 13.56 2.94
C ILE A 68 1.46 13.29 3.67
N ALA A 69 0.58 12.49 3.09
CA ALA A 69 -0.71 12.16 3.69
C ALA A 69 -0.56 11.43 5.04
N LEU A 70 0.36 10.46 5.16
CA LEU A 70 0.63 9.74 6.41
C LEU A 70 1.24 10.64 7.48
N ILE A 71 2.15 11.54 7.12
CA ILE A 71 2.75 12.51 8.05
C ILE A 71 1.66 13.45 8.58
N LEU A 72 0.81 13.97 7.70
CA LEU A 72 -0.31 14.83 8.12
C LEU A 72 -1.31 14.08 9.00
N ASN A 73 -1.65 12.83 8.67
CA ASN A 73 -2.47 11.96 9.52
C ASN A 73 -1.85 11.80 10.91
N ALA A 74 -0.56 11.47 10.98
CA ALA A 74 0.14 11.23 12.23
C ALA A 74 0.17 12.47 13.14
N PHE A 75 0.49 13.65 12.59
CA PHE A 75 0.50 14.90 13.35
C PHE A 75 -0.90 15.33 13.78
N PHE A 76 -1.91 15.21 12.91
CA PHE A 76 -3.29 15.49 13.30
C PHE A 76 -3.74 14.57 14.43
N GLY A 77 -3.43 13.26 14.33
CA GLY A 77 -3.74 12.27 15.34
C GLY A 77 -3.08 12.57 16.69
N LEU A 78 -1.83 13.03 16.69
CA LEU A 78 -1.11 13.41 17.93
C LEU A 78 -1.67 14.70 18.56
N ILE A 79 -1.99 15.73 17.74
CA ILE A 79 -2.37 17.04 18.26
C ILE A 79 -3.85 17.12 18.64
N LYS A 80 -4.72 16.42 17.92
CA LYS A 80 -6.17 16.56 18.01
C LYS A 80 -6.90 15.30 18.49
N ARG A 81 -6.28 14.13 18.46
CA ARG A 81 -6.91 12.82 18.70
C ARG A 81 -6.02 11.85 19.48
N ASP A 82 -5.10 12.36 20.29
CA ASP A 82 -4.09 11.56 21.02
C ASP A 82 -4.71 10.49 21.93
N THR A 83 -5.85 10.77 22.56
CA THR A 83 -6.58 9.86 23.45
C THR A 83 -7.89 9.32 22.84
N ASP A 84 -8.20 9.64 21.58
CA ASP A 84 -9.41 9.17 20.92
C ASP A 84 -9.33 7.66 20.62
N ALA A 85 -10.35 6.90 21.08
CA ALA A 85 -10.40 5.45 20.96
C ALA A 85 -10.51 4.97 19.50
N GLY A 86 -11.20 5.72 18.64
CA GLY A 86 -11.31 5.40 17.20
C GLY A 86 -9.97 5.52 16.50
N TRP A 87 -9.20 6.57 16.83
CA TRP A 87 -7.84 6.77 16.35
C TRP A 87 -6.87 5.74 16.95
N ASP A 88 -6.99 5.43 18.25
CA ASP A 88 -6.14 4.44 18.90
C ASP A 88 -6.26 3.06 18.25
N ALA A 89 -7.46 2.67 17.83
CA ALA A 89 -7.70 1.39 17.16
C ALA A 89 -6.91 1.24 15.82
N THR A 90 -6.51 2.35 15.18
CA THR A 90 -5.74 2.32 13.93
C THR A 90 -4.24 2.21 14.15
N ARG A 91 -3.75 2.58 15.34
CA ARG A 91 -2.33 2.85 15.57
C ARG A 91 -1.46 1.61 15.46
N TRP A 92 -1.80 0.52 16.12
CA TRP A 92 -0.96 -0.67 16.05
C TRP A 92 -0.81 -1.25 14.64
N PRO A 93 -1.90 -1.51 13.88
CA PRO A 93 -1.75 -2.03 12.52
C PRO A 93 -1.01 -1.04 11.60
N LEU A 94 -1.24 0.26 11.77
CA LEU A 94 -0.54 1.29 11.00
C LEU A 94 0.95 1.37 11.37
N PHE A 95 1.29 1.28 12.67
CA PHE A 95 2.67 1.29 13.13
C PHE A 95 3.47 0.12 12.56
N VAL A 96 2.91 -1.10 12.58
CA VAL A 96 3.54 -2.28 11.98
C VAL A 96 3.82 -2.04 10.49
N THR A 97 2.85 -1.48 9.76
CA THR A 97 3.02 -1.13 8.34
C THR A 97 4.15 -0.13 8.12
N GLN A 98 4.20 0.94 8.93
CA GLN A 98 5.22 1.99 8.81
C GLN A 98 6.61 1.49 9.22
N ALA A 99 6.71 0.72 10.29
CA ALA A 99 7.98 0.17 10.78
C ALA A 99 8.62 -0.78 9.74
N ILE A 100 7.82 -1.68 9.16
CA ILE A 100 8.27 -2.54 8.08
C ILE A 100 8.64 -1.69 6.86
N GLY A 101 7.79 -0.72 6.50
CA GLY A 101 8.00 0.16 5.35
C GLY A 101 9.29 0.96 5.43
N ALA A 102 9.67 1.42 6.63
CA ALA A 102 10.93 2.14 6.86
C ALA A 102 12.18 1.29 6.53
N ALA A 103 12.10 -0.04 6.71
CA ALA A 103 13.19 -0.97 6.42
C ALA A 103 13.03 -1.68 5.06
N TRP A 104 11.89 -1.51 4.37
CA TRP A 104 11.50 -2.38 3.26
C TRP A 104 12.48 -2.38 2.10
N ILE A 105 13.02 -1.23 1.71
CA ILE A 105 14.01 -1.16 0.63
C ILE A 105 15.27 -1.94 1.00
N GLY A 106 15.76 -1.79 2.24
CA GLY A 106 16.89 -2.59 2.73
C GLY A 106 16.61 -4.10 2.74
N ILE A 107 15.38 -4.49 3.09
CA ILE A 107 14.96 -5.90 3.00
C ILE A 107 14.94 -6.36 1.53
N ALA A 108 14.43 -5.54 0.62
CA ALA A 108 14.30 -5.85 -0.79
C ALA A 108 15.66 -6.02 -1.50
N THR A 109 16.67 -5.26 -1.09
CA THR A 109 18.03 -5.40 -1.64
C THR A 109 18.73 -6.69 -1.16
N VAL A 110 18.33 -7.25 -0.02
CA VAL A 110 18.93 -8.47 0.54
C VAL A 110 18.15 -9.73 0.13
N SER A 111 16.82 -9.67 0.13
CA SER A 111 15.99 -10.85 -0.13
C SER A 111 14.64 -10.48 -0.76
N PRO A 112 14.44 -10.76 -2.05
CA PRO A 112 13.16 -10.58 -2.72
C PRO A 112 12.01 -11.37 -2.05
N VAL A 113 12.29 -12.56 -1.53
CA VAL A 113 11.30 -13.38 -0.83
C VAL A 113 10.82 -12.70 0.46
N MET A 114 11.77 -12.21 1.29
CA MET A 114 11.42 -11.50 2.52
C MET A 114 10.72 -10.19 2.24
N ALA A 115 11.13 -9.47 1.19
CA ALA A 115 10.44 -8.27 0.74
C ALA A 115 8.99 -8.55 0.32
N THR A 116 8.75 -9.67 -0.37
CA THR A 116 7.41 -10.12 -0.74
C THR A 116 6.59 -10.45 0.50
N ILE A 117 7.11 -11.22 1.45
CA ILE A 117 6.39 -11.54 2.69
C ILE A 117 6.04 -10.25 3.47
N THR A 118 7.01 -9.37 3.63
CA THR A 118 6.84 -8.16 4.43
C THR A 118 5.89 -7.16 3.78
N ILE A 119 5.85 -7.02 2.45
CA ILE A 119 4.88 -6.13 1.78
C ILE A 119 3.43 -6.65 1.92
N TRP A 120 3.22 -7.97 1.97
CA TRP A 120 1.90 -8.53 2.28
C TRP A 120 1.48 -8.27 3.72
N ILE A 121 2.42 -8.30 4.68
CA ILE A 121 2.14 -7.88 6.07
C ILE A 121 1.80 -6.38 6.12
N MET A 122 2.51 -5.54 5.37
CA MET A 122 2.19 -4.11 5.24
C MET A 122 0.79 -3.90 4.66
N LEU A 123 0.41 -4.64 3.62
CA LEU A 123 -0.93 -4.59 3.05
C LEU A 123 -1.99 -4.97 4.09
N ALA A 124 -1.81 -6.08 4.79
CA ALA A 124 -2.74 -6.50 5.83
C ALA A 124 -2.88 -5.44 6.93
N GLY A 125 -1.76 -4.90 7.44
CA GLY A 125 -1.75 -3.84 8.44
C GLY A 125 -2.46 -2.57 7.97
N SER A 126 -2.22 -2.13 6.72
CA SER A 126 -2.87 -0.95 6.15
C SER A 126 -4.39 -1.13 5.98
N LEU A 127 -4.85 -2.33 5.58
CA LEU A 127 -6.27 -2.64 5.46
C LEU A 127 -6.97 -2.74 6.81
N LEU A 128 -6.30 -3.29 7.83
CA LEU A 128 -6.82 -3.32 9.19
C LEU A 128 -6.92 -1.91 9.77
N ALA A 129 -5.90 -1.08 9.57
CA ALA A 129 -5.91 0.33 9.98
C ALA A 129 -7.03 1.09 9.28
N LEU A 130 -7.19 0.94 7.96
CA LEU A 130 -8.26 1.57 7.19
C LEU A 130 -9.63 1.15 7.75
N ARG A 131 -9.87 -0.15 7.92
CA ARG A 131 -11.15 -0.65 8.47
C ARG A 131 -11.47 -0.07 9.86
N ALA A 132 -10.47 0.03 10.73
CA ALA A 132 -10.63 0.64 12.04
C ALA A 132 -10.93 2.14 11.91
N GLY A 133 -10.19 2.85 11.05
CA GLY A 133 -10.30 4.29 10.82
C GLY A 133 -11.64 4.73 10.22
N LEU A 134 -12.35 3.86 9.51
CA LEU A 134 -13.69 4.18 8.96
C LEU A 134 -14.75 4.43 10.04
N ARG A 135 -14.45 4.18 11.31
CA ARG A 135 -15.33 4.50 12.45
C ARG A 135 -15.18 5.95 12.93
N THR A 136 -14.20 6.67 12.42
CA THR A 136 -13.93 8.07 12.74
C THR A 136 -14.56 8.99 11.69
N PRO A 137 -14.92 10.24 12.03
CA PRO A 137 -15.52 11.18 11.06
C PRO A 137 -14.48 11.86 10.14
N GLU A 138 -13.18 11.70 10.40
CA GLU A 138 -12.12 12.48 9.75
C GLU A 138 -11.72 11.89 8.39
N VAL A 139 -12.52 12.15 7.36
CA VAL A 139 -12.29 11.60 6.00
C VAL A 139 -10.90 11.99 5.47
N TRP A 140 -10.56 13.28 5.52
CA TRP A 140 -9.30 13.78 4.93
C TRP A 140 -8.06 13.42 5.74
N TRP A 141 -8.20 13.34 7.06
CA TRP A 141 -7.07 13.10 7.97
C TRP A 141 -6.88 11.63 8.30
N MET A 142 -7.90 10.78 8.12
CA MET A 142 -7.86 9.36 8.45
C MET A 142 -8.12 8.49 7.22
N HIS A 143 -9.30 8.62 6.58
CA HIS A 143 -9.69 7.67 5.54
C HIS A 143 -8.81 7.80 4.30
N VAL A 144 -8.56 9.02 3.81
CA VAL A 144 -7.79 9.26 2.58
C VAL A 144 -6.36 8.74 2.69
N PRO A 145 -5.56 9.08 3.74
CA PRO A 145 -4.20 8.57 3.88
C PRO A 145 -4.12 7.05 3.92
N LEU A 146 -4.98 6.42 4.73
CA LEU A 146 -4.97 4.97 4.88
C LEU A 146 -5.45 4.24 3.62
N ALA A 147 -6.44 4.81 2.93
CA ALA A 147 -6.96 4.26 1.68
C ALA A 147 -5.95 4.37 0.53
N LEU A 148 -5.24 5.49 0.39
CA LEU A 148 -4.15 5.63 -0.58
C LEU A 148 -3.05 4.59 -0.33
N LEU A 149 -2.60 4.45 0.92
CA LEU A 149 -1.59 3.47 1.30
C LEU A 149 -2.05 2.04 0.97
N ALA A 150 -3.26 1.66 1.40
CA ALA A 150 -3.80 0.32 1.19
C ALA A 150 -4.00 -0.01 -0.30
N GLY A 151 -4.50 0.95 -1.09
CA GLY A 151 -4.68 0.78 -2.54
C GLY A 151 -3.36 0.60 -3.29
N TRP A 152 -2.35 1.41 -2.97
CA TRP A 152 -1.02 1.26 -3.55
C TRP A 152 -0.35 -0.06 -3.14
N LEU A 153 -0.41 -0.42 -1.84
CA LEU A 153 0.13 -1.69 -1.35
C LEU A 153 -0.58 -2.91 -1.97
N THR A 154 -1.87 -2.80 -2.32
CA THR A 154 -2.56 -3.88 -3.04
C THR A 154 -1.87 -4.17 -4.38
N ALA A 155 -1.62 -3.15 -5.20
CA ALA A 155 -0.92 -3.32 -6.46
C ALA A 155 0.53 -3.79 -6.26
N ALA A 156 1.26 -3.13 -5.36
CA ALA A 156 2.67 -3.42 -5.10
C ALA A 156 2.90 -4.85 -4.56
N SER A 157 2.00 -5.38 -3.73
CA SER A 157 2.09 -6.74 -3.20
C SER A 157 1.95 -7.79 -4.32
N TRP A 158 1.04 -7.58 -5.28
CA TRP A 158 0.90 -8.48 -6.41
C TRP A 158 2.05 -8.39 -7.41
N VAL A 159 2.61 -7.20 -7.62
CA VAL A 159 3.85 -7.04 -8.40
C VAL A 159 5.00 -7.79 -7.74
N ALA A 160 5.23 -7.58 -6.43
CA ALA A 160 6.29 -8.26 -5.69
C ALA A 160 6.12 -9.79 -5.70
N LEU A 161 4.90 -10.29 -5.50
CA LEU A 161 4.60 -11.73 -5.54
C LEU A 161 4.87 -12.30 -6.94
N THR A 162 4.41 -11.62 -7.98
CA THR A 162 4.62 -12.06 -9.37
C THR A 162 6.09 -12.13 -9.69
N THR A 163 6.85 -11.09 -9.36
CA THR A 163 8.31 -11.04 -9.60
C THR A 163 9.01 -12.18 -8.88
N THR A 164 8.68 -12.42 -7.61
CA THR A 164 9.28 -13.48 -6.81
C THR A 164 8.92 -14.87 -7.34
N VAL A 165 7.64 -15.11 -7.66
CA VAL A 165 7.20 -16.41 -8.20
C VAL A 165 7.86 -16.70 -9.55
N VAL A 166 7.87 -15.75 -10.47
CA VAL A 166 8.55 -15.92 -11.77
C VAL A 166 10.05 -16.14 -11.59
N GLY A 167 10.70 -15.36 -10.74
CA GLY A 167 12.13 -15.42 -10.54
C GLY A 167 12.62 -16.73 -9.89
N PHE A 168 11.79 -17.40 -9.07
CA PHE A 168 12.17 -18.61 -8.35
C PHE A 168 11.48 -19.89 -8.83
N THR A 169 10.56 -19.84 -9.80
CA THR A 169 9.85 -21.02 -10.29
C THR A 169 9.92 -21.14 -11.82
N ALA A 170 9.41 -22.24 -12.38
CA ALA A 170 9.31 -22.44 -13.83
C ALA A 170 8.13 -21.71 -14.50
N ILE A 171 7.43 -20.80 -13.78
CA ILE A 171 6.33 -20.03 -14.34
C ILE A 171 6.88 -18.97 -15.29
N SER A 172 6.38 -18.93 -16.53
CA SER A 172 6.83 -17.93 -17.50
C SER A 172 6.44 -16.50 -17.09
N PRO A 173 7.24 -15.47 -17.47
CA PRO A 173 6.90 -14.06 -17.21
C PRO A 173 5.50 -13.66 -17.66
N ALA A 174 5.05 -14.17 -18.81
CA ALA A 174 3.71 -13.89 -19.33
C ALA A 174 2.62 -14.48 -18.42
N LEU A 175 2.71 -15.78 -18.11
CA LEU A 175 1.71 -16.44 -17.25
C LEU A 175 1.70 -15.83 -15.84
N GLY A 176 2.86 -15.59 -15.24
CA GLY A 176 2.97 -14.95 -13.93
C GLY A 176 2.31 -13.58 -13.92
N SER A 177 2.53 -12.75 -14.96
CA SER A 177 1.92 -11.43 -15.06
C SER A 177 0.39 -11.49 -15.22
N TRP A 178 -0.15 -12.44 -16.00
CA TRP A 178 -1.60 -12.62 -16.11
C TRP A 178 -2.23 -13.04 -14.78
N LEU A 179 -1.61 -13.99 -14.07
CA LEU A 179 -2.07 -14.42 -12.74
C LEU A 179 -1.98 -13.28 -11.72
N GLY A 180 -0.89 -12.50 -11.75
CA GLY A 180 -0.70 -11.33 -10.90
C GLY A 180 -1.73 -10.23 -11.16
N LEU A 181 -2.03 -9.92 -12.43
CA LEU A 181 -3.07 -8.96 -12.79
C LEU A 181 -4.45 -9.43 -12.31
N ALA A 182 -4.79 -10.70 -12.56
CA ALA A 182 -6.05 -11.27 -12.10
C ALA A 182 -6.19 -11.22 -10.58
N GLY A 183 -5.13 -11.56 -9.84
CA GLY A 183 -5.10 -11.49 -8.39
C GLY A 183 -5.21 -10.05 -7.86
N ALA A 184 -4.48 -9.12 -8.46
CA ALA A 184 -4.53 -7.69 -8.12
C ALA A 184 -5.95 -7.13 -8.31
N LEU A 185 -6.57 -7.40 -9.46
CA LEU A 185 -7.94 -6.97 -9.73
C LEU A 185 -8.95 -7.63 -8.80
N ALA A 186 -8.86 -8.95 -8.58
CA ALA A 186 -9.75 -9.65 -7.66
C ALA A 186 -9.68 -9.07 -6.24
N THR A 187 -8.46 -8.83 -5.74
CA THR A 187 -8.22 -8.22 -4.43
C THR A 187 -8.77 -6.80 -4.39
N ALA A 188 -8.46 -5.96 -5.38
CA ALA A 188 -8.92 -4.58 -5.45
C ALA A 188 -10.46 -4.48 -5.49
N LEU A 189 -11.12 -5.31 -6.30
CA LEU A 189 -12.57 -5.33 -6.41
C LEU A 189 -13.24 -5.84 -5.13
N ALA A 190 -12.66 -6.86 -4.48
CA ALA A 190 -13.17 -7.38 -3.21
C ALA A 190 -13.11 -6.30 -2.11
N PHE A 191 -11.96 -5.61 -1.98
CA PHE A 191 -11.81 -4.56 -0.97
C PHE A 191 -12.64 -3.32 -1.30
N GLN A 192 -12.72 -2.90 -2.55
CA GLN A 192 -13.55 -1.76 -2.93
C GLN A 192 -15.05 -2.02 -2.74
N ARG A 193 -15.49 -3.30 -2.79
CA ARG A 193 -16.86 -3.67 -2.41
C ARG A 193 -17.07 -3.66 -0.90
N ALA A 194 -16.11 -4.21 -0.16
CA ALA A 194 -16.20 -4.34 1.31
C ALA A 194 -15.99 -3.01 2.04
N LEU A 195 -15.07 -2.19 1.56
CA LEU A 195 -14.67 -0.91 2.12
C LEU A 195 -14.61 0.13 0.99
N PRO A 196 -15.77 0.67 0.54
CA PRO A 196 -15.83 1.57 -0.61
C PRO A 196 -15.17 2.91 -0.30
N GLN A 197 -13.87 3.02 -0.61
CA GLN A 197 -13.07 4.23 -0.37
C GLN A 197 -12.53 4.78 -1.70
N PRO A 198 -12.90 6.02 -2.08
CA PRO A 198 -12.44 6.60 -3.35
C PRO A 198 -10.92 6.65 -3.48
N ALA A 199 -10.21 7.03 -2.42
CA ALA A 199 -8.76 7.15 -2.43
C ALA A 199 -8.05 5.78 -2.63
N TYR A 200 -8.64 4.67 -2.13
CA TYR A 200 -8.15 3.32 -2.39
C TYR A 200 -8.23 2.99 -3.88
N GLY A 201 -9.40 3.19 -4.48
CA GLY A 201 -9.59 2.91 -5.90
C GLY A 201 -8.73 3.79 -6.80
N LEU A 202 -8.54 5.09 -6.45
CA LEU A 202 -7.64 5.99 -7.17
C LEU A 202 -6.19 5.50 -7.17
N ALA A 203 -5.69 5.01 -6.03
CA ALA A 203 -4.33 4.46 -5.95
C ALA A 203 -4.17 3.18 -6.81
N VAL A 204 -5.18 2.30 -6.83
CA VAL A 204 -5.18 1.12 -7.70
C VAL A 204 -5.23 1.52 -9.18
N VAL A 205 -6.09 2.47 -9.56
CA VAL A 205 -6.17 2.98 -10.94
C VAL A 205 -4.83 3.60 -11.35
N TRP A 206 -4.19 4.37 -10.48
CA TRP A 206 -2.85 4.93 -10.74
C TRP A 206 -1.83 3.83 -11.07
N ALA A 207 -1.79 2.76 -10.27
CA ALA A 207 -0.90 1.62 -10.51
C ALA A 207 -1.19 0.95 -11.86
N LEU A 208 -2.47 0.70 -12.17
CA LEU A 208 -2.89 0.12 -13.45
C LEU A 208 -2.51 1.00 -14.64
N VAL A 209 -2.64 2.34 -14.52
CA VAL A 209 -2.16 3.28 -15.55
C VAL A 209 -0.64 3.15 -15.71
N GLY A 210 0.12 3.02 -14.62
CA GLY A 210 1.57 2.74 -14.69
C GLY A 210 1.89 1.46 -15.46
N VAL A 211 1.13 0.38 -15.22
CA VAL A 211 1.26 -0.89 -15.95
C VAL A 211 0.86 -0.75 -17.43
N MET A 212 -0.19 0.03 -17.72
CA MET A 212 -0.56 0.31 -19.12
C MET A 212 0.57 1.00 -19.87
N VAL A 213 1.14 2.03 -19.27
CA VAL A 213 2.23 2.82 -19.89
C VAL A 213 3.47 1.96 -20.16
N SER A 214 3.83 1.06 -19.25
CA SER A 214 4.96 0.13 -19.49
C SER A 214 4.74 -0.86 -20.64
N ASN A 215 3.46 -1.10 -21.04
CA ASN A 215 3.10 -2.03 -22.09
C ASN A 215 2.70 -1.37 -23.43
N LEU A 216 2.80 -0.05 -23.57
CA LEU A 216 2.39 0.68 -24.79
C LEU A 216 3.12 0.21 -26.04
N SER A 217 4.37 -0.21 -25.93
CA SER A 217 5.22 -0.54 -27.07
C SER A 217 5.36 -2.04 -27.38
N GLY A 218 4.69 -2.95 -26.65
CA GLY A 218 5.03 -4.37 -26.86
C GLY A 218 3.95 -5.41 -26.55
N ASN A 219 2.98 -5.14 -25.69
CA ASN A 219 2.03 -6.18 -25.25
C ASN A 219 0.58 -5.69 -25.26
N LEU A 220 0.03 -5.58 -26.49
CA LEU A 220 -1.33 -5.07 -26.70
C LEU A 220 -2.41 -5.86 -25.94
N PRO A 221 -2.42 -7.21 -25.88
CA PRO A 221 -3.42 -7.94 -25.11
C PRO A 221 -3.37 -7.61 -23.62
N PHE A 222 -2.18 -7.50 -23.02
CA PHE A 222 -2.02 -7.16 -21.62
C PHE A 222 -2.39 -5.69 -21.33
N LEU A 223 -2.03 -4.77 -22.24
CA LEU A 223 -2.45 -3.37 -22.20
C LEU A 223 -3.99 -3.24 -22.17
N ILE A 224 -4.69 -3.94 -23.08
CA ILE A 224 -6.17 -3.90 -23.15
C ILE A 224 -6.79 -4.45 -21.86
N ALA A 225 -6.31 -5.59 -21.37
CA ALA A 225 -6.82 -6.20 -20.14
C ALA A 225 -6.60 -5.32 -18.92
N THR A 226 -5.41 -4.70 -18.80
CA THR A 226 -5.10 -3.75 -17.72
C THR A 226 -5.97 -2.51 -17.81
N GLY A 227 -6.19 -1.98 -19.03
CA GLY A 227 -7.09 -0.86 -19.28
C GLY A 227 -8.53 -1.16 -18.90
N ALA A 228 -9.05 -2.33 -19.29
CA ALA A 228 -10.37 -2.78 -18.88
C ALA A 228 -10.49 -2.89 -17.34
N GLY A 229 -9.48 -3.45 -16.69
CA GLY A 229 -9.41 -3.49 -15.23
C GLY A 229 -9.43 -2.10 -14.59
N ALA A 230 -8.67 -1.14 -15.15
CA ALA A 230 -8.65 0.24 -14.69
C ALA A 230 -10.03 0.90 -14.81
N VAL A 231 -10.73 0.70 -15.92
CA VAL A 231 -12.10 1.22 -16.13
C VAL A 231 -13.07 0.64 -15.10
N VAL A 232 -13.01 -0.67 -14.83
CA VAL A 232 -13.89 -1.32 -13.84
C VAL A 232 -13.63 -0.76 -12.43
N VAL A 233 -12.36 -0.66 -12.02
CA VAL A 233 -12.01 -0.10 -10.71
C VAL A 233 -12.41 1.37 -10.63
N ALA A 234 -12.17 2.17 -11.68
CA ALA A 234 -12.59 3.57 -11.73
C ALA A 234 -14.10 3.73 -11.62
N GLY A 235 -14.87 2.89 -12.32
CA GLY A 235 -16.33 2.87 -12.22
C GLY A 235 -16.83 2.58 -10.80
N MET A 236 -16.23 1.62 -10.10
CA MET A 236 -16.55 1.35 -8.69
C MET A 236 -16.14 2.51 -7.77
N THR A 237 -15.01 3.14 -8.06
CA THR A 237 -14.53 4.32 -7.32
C THR A 237 -15.50 5.49 -7.45
N LEU A 238 -15.97 5.78 -8.67
CA LEU A 238 -16.97 6.81 -8.92
C LEU A 238 -18.32 6.49 -8.25
N ALA A 239 -18.72 5.22 -8.25
CA ALA A 239 -19.92 4.78 -7.54
C ALA A 239 -19.80 4.95 -6.01
N SER A 240 -18.60 4.82 -5.45
CA SER A 240 -18.35 5.04 -4.02
C SER A 240 -18.44 6.52 -3.63
N LEU A 241 -18.05 7.44 -4.52
CA LEU A 241 -18.21 8.90 -4.30
C LEU A 241 -19.68 9.34 -4.18
N ARG A 242 -20.62 8.60 -4.78
CA ARG A 242 -22.06 8.91 -4.71
C ARG A 242 -22.72 8.40 -3.44
N ARG A 243 -22.00 7.60 -2.65
CA ARG A 243 -22.50 6.99 -1.40
C ARG A 243 -21.89 7.62 -0.14
N ALA A 244 -20.82 8.40 -0.31
CA ALA A 244 -20.14 9.16 0.74
C ALA A 244 -20.75 10.55 0.89
#